data_777ab870edfbec13b8db6eb9a86989c4
#
_entry.id   777ab870edfbec13b8db6eb9a86989c4
#
_cell.length_a   1.000
_cell.length_b   1.000
_cell.length_c   1.000
_cell.angle_alpha   90.00
_cell.angle_beta   90.00
_cell.angle_gamma   90.00
#
_symmetry.space_group_name_H-M   'P 1'
#
loop_
_entity.id
_entity.type
_entity.pdbx_description
1 polymer ?
#
loop_
_entity_poly.entity_id
_entity_poly.type
_entity_poly.pdbx_seq_one_letter_code
_entity_poly.pdbx_strand_id
1 'polypeptide(L)'
;CAPGAMDVLDSATVVDDLATALEGCRFVVGTSTRMRSIPWPVISAKELGGVLAEQPGDTDIAILFGREDSGLSNEELQSCHVHMQIPSSDIYGSLNLAMAVQVVCYEIFQHQLQAPDGAASNSVKDLAKEGERLEASALGTRIWDKDPATVEQFDALMVHWEEALVASGFIKAGNPGHTLTRLRRMFMRHQLDETEVQIMRGALKHFAVGVTQQSDDRSNN
;
A
#
# COMPACT_ATOMS: atom_id res chain seq x y z
N CYS A 1 -3.34 30.71 5.41
CA CYS A 1 -1.96 31.03 5.04
C CYS A 1 -1.02 30.36 6.05
N ALA A 2 -0.02 29.62 5.58
CA ALA A 2 1.05 29.05 6.39
C ALA A 2 2.35 29.80 6.09
N PRO A 3 2.59 30.97 6.73
CA PRO A 3 3.82 31.71 6.50
C PRO A 3 4.99 30.85 7.01
N GLY A 4 5.90 30.49 6.13
CA GLY A 4 7.03 29.59 6.42
C GLY A 4 6.92 28.17 5.86
N ALA A 5 5.83 27.84 5.13
CA ALA A 5 5.65 26.57 4.41
C ALA A 5 5.18 26.82 2.97
N MET A 6 5.56 27.97 2.39
CA MET A 6 5.20 28.28 1.00
C MET A 6 5.90 27.36 0.01
N ASP A 7 7.10 26.92 0.32
CA ASP A 7 7.88 25.95 -0.44
C ASP A 7 7.14 24.63 -0.66
N VAL A 8 6.41 24.14 0.35
CA VAL A 8 5.57 22.95 0.24
C VAL A 8 4.41 23.19 -0.73
N LEU A 9 3.77 24.36 -0.67
CA LEU A 9 2.66 24.70 -1.57
C LEU A 9 3.15 24.93 -3.00
N ASP A 10 4.29 25.59 -3.15
CA ASP A 10 4.88 25.90 -4.47
C ASP A 10 5.37 24.61 -5.18
N SER A 11 5.74 23.58 -4.42
CA SER A 11 6.15 22.26 -4.95
C SER A 11 4.97 21.30 -5.15
N ALA A 12 3.75 21.67 -4.71
CA ALA A 12 2.59 20.82 -4.86
C ALA A 12 2.22 20.60 -6.33
N THR A 13 1.98 19.33 -6.68
CA THR A 13 1.56 18.95 -8.03
C THR A 13 0.07 18.64 -8.04
N VAL A 14 -0.64 19.20 -9.03
CA VAL A 14 -2.06 18.89 -9.27
C VAL A 14 -2.14 17.88 -10.40
N VAL A 15 -2.79 16.76 -10.14
CA VAL A 15 -2.98 15.67 -11.10
C VAL A 15 -4.46 15.30 -11.19
N ASP A 16 -4.86 14.67 -12.30
CA ASP A 16 -6.27 14.36 -12.57
C ASP A 16 -6.75 13.05 -11.91
N ASP A 17 -5.84 12.14 -11.63
CA ASP A 17 -6.16 10.83 -11.09
C ASP A 17 -5.16 10.36 -10.01
N LEU A 18 -5.61 9.37 -9.22
CA LEU A 18 -4.85 8.83 -8.11
C LEU A 18 -3.63 8.02 -8.58
N ALA A 19 -3.72 7.31 -9.70
CA ALA A 19 -2.62 6.48 -10.18
C ALA A 19 -1.40 7.35 -10.51
N THR A 20 -1.62 8.47 -11.18
CA THR A 20 -0.57 9.48 -11.46
C THR A 20 -0.01 10.08 -10.16
N ALA A 21 -0.85 10.32 -9.14
CA ALA A 21 -0.38 10.83 -7.86
C ALA A 21 0.48 9.84 -7.08
N LEU A 22 0.29 8.54 -7.30
CA LEU A 22 1.00 7.46 -6.61
C LEU A 22 2.19 6.90 -7.39
N GLU A 23 2.51 7.48 -8.54
CA GLU A 23 3.63 7.04 -9.37
C GLU A 23 4.93 7.06 -8.57
N GLY A 24 5.65 5.91 -8.57
CA GLY A 24 6.88 5.73 -7.79
C GLY A 24 6.68 5.38 -6.32
N CYS A 25 5.51 5.61 -5.73
CA CYS A 25 5.25 5.28 -4.34
C CYS A 25 5.29 3.76 -4.09
N ARG A 26 5.92 3.36 -2.99
CA ARG A 26 6.09 1.96 -2.58
C ARG A 26 5.25 1.60 -1.36
N PHE A 27 4.81 2.58 -0.61
CA PHE A 27 3.93 2.40 0.54
C PHE A 27 2.86 3.48 0.59
N VAL A 28 1.59 3.06 0.70
CA VAL A 28 0.45 3.96 0.66
C VAL A 28 -0.42 3.75 1.90
N VAL A 29 -0.70 4.83 2.60
CA VAL A 29 -1.56 4.87 3.79
C VAL A 29 -2.84 5.65 3.44
N GLY A 30 -4.02 5.07 3.67
CA GLY A 30 -5.30 5.74 3.42
C GLY A 30 -5.99 6.14 4.72
N THR A 31 -6.38 7.39 4.86
CA THR A 31 -7.15 7.84 6.03
C THR A 31 -8.63 7.45 5.90
N SER A 32 -9.20 6.78 6.88
CA SER A 32 -10.62 6.39 6.87
C SER A 32 -11.17 6.23 8.28
N THR A 33 -12.37 6.74 8.51
CA THR A 33 -13.13 6.52 9.74
C THR A 33 -14.13 5.36 9.63
N ARG A 34 -14.34 4.81 8.43
CA ARG A 34 -15.39 3.82 8.15
C ARG A 34 -14.83 2.41 8.02
N MET A 35 -15.42 1.48 8.76
CA MET A 35 -15.25 0.04 8.52
C MET A 35 -15.86 -0.35 7.17
N ARG A 36 -15.15 -1.14 6.38
CA ARG A 36 -15.60 -1.61 5.06
C ARG A 36 -16.00 -3.09 5.11
N SER A 37 -16.77 -3.52 4.11
CA SER A 37 -17.24 -4.91 3.98
C SER A 37 -16.09 -5.93 3.86
N ILE A 38 -14.98 -5.51 3.26
CA ILE A 38 -13.73 -6.28 3.24
C ILE A 38 -12.76 -5.57 4.19
N PRO A 39 -12.44 -6.18 5.35
CA PRO A 39 -11.56 -5.54 6.33
C PRO A 39 -10.13 -5.43 5.79
N TRP A 40 -9.52 -4.28 5.95
CA TRP A 40 -8.12 -3.98 5.63
C TRP A 40 -7.31 -3.88 6.92
N PRO A 41 -5.97 -4.00 6.88
CA PRO A 41 -5.15 -3.64 8.04
C PRO A 41 -5.43 -2.19 8.46
N VAL A 42 -5.70 -1.98 9.74
CA VAL A 42 -6.01 -0.65 10.29
C VAL A 42 -5.03 -0.32 11.39
N ILE A 43 -4.49 0.88 11.36
CA ILE A 43 -3.64 1.45 12.41
C ILE A 43 -4.24 2.75 12.92
N SER A 44 -3.86 3.15 14.13
CA SER A 44 -4.13 4.51 14.62
C SER A 44 -3.08 5.50 14.09
N ALA A 45 -3.41 6.80 14.12
CA ALA A 45 -2.45 7.84 13.78
C ALA A 45 -1.18 7.77 14.66
N LYS A 46 -1.31 7.35 15.93
CA LYS A 46 -0.20 7.19 16.86
C LYS A 46 0.78 6.07 16.45
N GLU A 47 0.27 4.99 15.85
CA GLU A 47 1.08 3.85 15.40
C GLU A 47 1.78 4.14 14.07
N LEU A 48 1.32 5.16 13.33
CA LEU A 48 1.81 5.47 12.00
C LEU A 48 3.33 5.70 11.97
N GLY A 49 3.87 6.48 12.90
CA GLY A 49 5.30 6.76 12.95
C GLY A 49 6.16 5.51 13.02
N GLY A 50 5.74 4.49 13.80
CA GLY A 50 6.40 3.19 13.88
C GLY A 50 6.33 2.43 12.57
N VAL A 51 5.15 2.38 11.95
CA VAL A 51 4.94 1.70 10.65
C VAL A 51 5.79 2.34 9.55
N LEU A 52 5.91 3.67 9.54
CA LEU A 52 6.75 4.37 8.56
C LEU A 52 8.24 4.11 8.81
N ALA A 53 8.67 4.02 10.05
CA ALA A 53 10.06 3.70 10.41
C ALA A 53 10.48 2.28 10.03
N GLU A 54 9.54 1.36 9.86
CA GLU A 54 9.79 0.00 9.39
C GLU A 54 10.00 -0.08 7.86
N GLN A 55 9.70 1.00 7.12
CA GLN A 55 9.92 1.01 5.68
C GLN A 55 11.41 1.25 5.36
N PRO A 56 11.94 0.73 4.25
CA PRO A 56 13.28 1.08 3.79
C PRO A 56 13.47 2.59 3.70
N GLY A 57 14.64 3.09 4.06
CA GLY A 57 14.89 4.53 4.23
C GLY A 57 14.76 5.39 2.95
N ASP A 58 14.77 4.76 1.78
CA ASP A 58 14.58 5.37 0.46
C ASP A 58 13.19 5.09 -0.16
N THR A 59 12.24 4.66 0.69
CA THR A 59 10.87 4.35 0.23
C THR A 59 10.05 5.63 0.09
N ASP A 60 9.54 5.88 -1.11
CA ASP A 60 8.53 6.92 -1.33
C ASP A 60 7.17 6.48 -0.77
N ILE A 61 6.67 7.26 0.18
CA ILE A 61 5.46 6.97 0.93
C ILE A 61 4.40 8.02 0.63
N ALA A 62 3.18 7.57 0.34
CA ALA A 62 2.02 8.43 0.20
C ALA A 62 1.05 8.26 1.37
N ILE A 63 0.51 9.37 1.88
CA ILE A 63 -0.57 9.39 2.85
C ILE A 63 -1.78 10.08 2.21
N LEU A 64 -2.84 9.32 1.99
CA LEU A 64 -4.04 9.80 1.32
C LEU A 64 -5.05 10.35 2.31
N PHE A 65 -5.50 11.57 2.04
CA PHE A 65 -6.61 12.21 2.73
C PHE A 65 -7.78 12.36 1.77
N GLY A 66 -8.96 12.02 2.22
CA GLY A 66 -10.17 12.09 1.41
C GLY A 66 -10.80 13.48 1.36
N ARG A 67 -11.84 13.59 0.56
CA ARG A 67 -12.67 14.79 0.45
C ARG A 67 -13.39 15.04 1.77
N GLU A 68 -13.68 16.30 2.08
CA GLU A 68 -14.34 16.68 3.34
C GLU A 68 -15.77 16.12 3.47
N ASP A 69 -16.49 15.98 2.38
CA ASP A 69 -17.87 15.52 2.33
C ASP A 69 -18.03 13.98 2.30
N SER A 70 -17.11 13.29 1.62
CA SER A 70 -17.25 11.86 1.30
C SER A 70 -16.10 10.99 1.77
N GLY A 71 -14.94 11.59 2.10
CA GLY A 71 -13.71 10.88 2.40
C GLY A 71 -13.09 10.22 1.16
N LEU A 72 -12.29 9.18 1.36
CA LEU A 72 -11.76 8.33 0.30
C LEU A 72 -12.82 7.35 -0.19
N SER A 73 -12.90 7.15 -1.51
CA SER A 73 -13.73 6.12 -2.13
C SER A 73 -13.25 4.71 -1.82
N ASN A 74 -14.05 3.69 -2.14
CA ASN A 74 -13.62 2.30 -1.99
C ASN A 74 -12.42 1.95 -2.88
N GLU A 75 -12.39 2.49 -4.08
CA GLU A 75 -11.32 2.28 -5.06
C GLU A 75 -10.03 2.94 -4.57
N GLU A 76 -10.08 4.18 -4.10
CA GLU A 76 -8.94 4.89 -3.50
C GLU A 76 -8.38 4.13 -2.27
N LEU A 77 -9.24 3.60 -1.41
CA LEU A 77 -8.83 2.79 -0.25
C LEU A 77 -8.24 1.43 -0.62
N GLN A 78 -8.67 0.84 -1.74
CA GLN A 78 -8.09 -0.41 -2.23
C GLN A 78 -6.67 -0.23 -2.79
N SER A 79 -6.25 0.99 -3.12
CA SER A 79 -4.89 1.32 -3.50
C SER A 79 -3.95 1.50 -2.31
N CYS A 80 -4.46 1.43 -1.07
CA CYS A 80 -3.67 1.60 0.14
C CYS A 80 -3.19 0.26 0.70
N HIS A 81 -1.96 0.22 1.23
CA HIS A 81 -1.42 -0.93 1.94
C HIS A 81 -2.05 -1.07 3.33
N VAL A 82 -2.29 0.05 4.00
CA VAL A 82 -2.87 0.12 5.33
C VAL A 82 -3.85 1.29 5.41
N HIS A 83 -4.92 1.10 6.17
CA HIS A 83 -5.83 2.19 6.50
C HIS A 83 -5.45 2.76 7.87
N MET A 84 -5.48 4.08 7.97
CA MET A 84 -5.22 4.78 9.21
C MET A 84 -6.48 5.45 9.71
N GLN A 85 -6.71 5.32 11.01
CA GLN A 85 -7.82 5.98 11.70
C GLN A 85 -7.29 6.92 12.78
N ILE A 86 -7.82 8.14 12.80
CA ILE A 86 -7.64 9.05 13.92
C ILE A 86 -8.78 8.76 14.91
N PRO A 87 -8.50 8.26 16.14
CA PRO A 87 -9.54 8.03 17.13
C PRO A 87 -10.29 9.32 17.43
N SER A 88 -11.60 9.28 17.31
CA SER A 88 -12.51 10.40 17.55
C SER A 88 -13.73 9.94 18.33
N SER A 89 -14.59 10.88 18.76
CA SER A 89 -15.76 10.51 19.53
C SER A 89 -16.81 9.78 18.68
N ASP A 90 -17.60 8.91 19.32
CA ASP A 90 -18.70 8.19 18.67
C ASP A 90 -19.78 9.12 18.10
N ILE A 91 -19.86 10.37 18.60
CA ILE A 91 -20.84 11.37 18.15
C ILE A 91 -20.36 12.11 16.91
N TYR A 92 -19.06 12.40 16.84
CA TYR A 92 -18.41 13.09 15.71
C TYR A 92 -17.16 12.32 15.30
N GLY A 93 -17.32 11.38 14.37
CA GLY A 93 -16.28 10.47 13.93
C GLY A 93 -15.33 11.05 12.88
N SER A 94 -15.57 12.27 12.36
CA SER A 94 -14.73 12.88 11.34
C SER A 94 -14.10 14.18 11.83
N LEU A 95 -12.85 14.40 11.45
CA LEU A 95 -12.14 15.67 11.65
C LEU A 95 -12.22 16.49 10.36
N ASN A 96 -12.18 17.81 10.51
CA ASN A 96 -11.88 18.69 9.39
C ASN A 96 -10.55 18.28 8.76
N LEU A 97 -10.43 18.40 7.42
CA LEU A 97 -9.27 17.91 6.67
C LEU A 97 -7.95 18.51 7.17
N ALA A 98 -7.88 19.82 7.38
CA ALA A 98 -6.67 20.47 7.85
C ALA A 98 -6.25 19.99 9.25
N MET A 99 -7.24 19.72 10.13
CA MET A 99 -6.99 19.16 11.46
C MET A 99 -6.51 17.73 11.37
N ALA A 100 -7.07 16.92 10.48
CA ALA A 100 -6.62 15.55 10.26
C ALA A 100 -5.16 15.51 9.78
N VAL A 101 -4.80 16.34 8.81
CA VAL A 101 -3.42 16.49 8.33
C VAL A 101 -2.49 16.91 9.48
N GLN A 102 -2.90 17.91 10.30
CA GLN A 102 -2.10 18.38 11.41
C GLN A 102 -1.85 17.28 12.46
N VAL A 103 -2.87 16.49 12.81
CA VAL A 103 -2.72 15.36 13.76
C VAL A 103 -1.74 14.33 13.21
N VAL A 104 -1.87 13.95 11.96
CA VAL A 104 -0.98 12.98 11.32
C VAL A 104 0.46 13.46 11.29
N CYS A 105 0.70 14.70 10.86
CA CYS A 105 2.04 15.30 10.85
C CYS A 105 2.62 15.39 12.27
N TYR A 106 1.80 15.69 13.27
CA TYR A 106 2.22 15.76 14.67
C TYR A 106 2.67 14.39 15.19
N GLU A 107 1.90 13.33 14.95
CA GLU A 107 2.24 11.97 15.40
C GLU A 107 3.52 11.45 14.72
N ILE A 108 3.70 11.71 13.43
CA ILE A 108 4.95 11.39 12.74
C ILE A 108 6.13 12.14 13.38
N PHE A 109 5.98 13.44 13.61
CA PHE A 109 7.02 14.26 14.23
C PHE A 109 7.34 13.81 15.66
N GLN A 110 6.32 13.45 16.48
CA GLN A 110 6.53 12.92 17.82
C GLN A 110 7.33 11.61 17.80
N HIS A 111 7.06 10.74 16.85
CA HIS A 111 7.83 9.51 16.70
C HIS A 111 9.30 9.79 16.32
N GLN A 112 9.54 10.73 15.41
CA GLN A 112 10.90 11.14 15.04
C GLN A 112 11.69 11.74 16.22
N LEU A 113 11.03 12.51 17.09
CA LEU A 113 11.67 13.08 18.29
C LEU A 113 12.02 11.99 19.34
N GLN A 114 11.31 10.89 19.37
CA GLN A 114 11.54 9.78 20.33
C GLN A 114 12.59 8.78 19.80
N ALA A 115 12.90 8.82 18.50
CA ALA A 115 13.94 7.98 17.94
C ALA A 115 15.30 8.40 18.52
N PRO A 116 16.13 7.48 19.04
CA PRO A 116 17.48 7.80 19.47
C PRO A 116 18.27 8.43 18.33
N ASP A 117 19.05 9.49 18.65
CA ASP A 117 19.93 10.13 17.66
C ASP A 117 20.83 9.05 17.02
N GLY A 118 20.60 8.77 15.74
CA GLY A 118 21.33 7.72 15.00
C GLY A 118 20.46 6.57 14.48
N ALA A 119 19.21 6.40 14.92
CA ALA A 119 18.34 5.33 14.41
C ALA A 119 17.91 5.57 12.94
N ALA A 120 17.97 6.79 12.44
CA ALA A 120 17.69 7.12 11.04
C ALA A 120 18.78 6.66 10.04
N SER A 121 19.93 6.16 10.51
CA SER A 121 21.06 5.79 9.65
C SER A 121 21.36 4.28 9.60
N ASN A 122 20.73 3.49 10.44
CA ASN A 122 20.91 2.03 10.37
C ASN A 122 19.85 1.45 9.45
N SER A 123 20.11 1.53 8.15
CA SER A 123 19.27 0.84 7.19
C SER A 123 19.28 -0.66 7.52
N VAL A 124 18.14 -1.30 7.43
CA VAL A 124 17.98 -2.76 7.61
C VAL A 124 19.01 -3.54 6.76
N LYS A 125 19.50 -2.94 5.66
CA LYS A 125 20.59 -3.46 4.82
C LYS A 125 21.91 -3.67 5.58
N ASP A 126 22.21 -2.85 6.58
CA ASP A 126 23.46 -2.99 7.38
C ASP A 126 23.33 -4.12 8.41
N LEU A 127 22.13 -4.32 8.96
CA LEU A 127 21.85 -5.41 9.90
C LEU A 127 21.84 -6.80 9.22
N ALA A 128 21.39 -6.87 7.97
CA ALA A 128 21.41 -8.09 7.18
C ALA A 128 22.84 -8.57 6.85
N LYS A 129 23.82 -7.66 6.82
CA LYS A 129 25.22 -7.99 6.55
C LYS A 129 25.98 -8.53 7.76
N GLU A 130 25.55 -8.22 8.98
CA GLU A 130 26.27 -8.58 10.20
C GLU A 130 25.77 -9.88 10.85
N GLY A 131 24.71 -10.52 10.33
CA GLY A 131 24.22 -11.81 10.82
C GLY A 131 23.77 -11.83 12.28
N GLU A 132 23.62 -10.66 12.91
CA GLU A 132 23.15 -10.55 14.29
C GLU A 132 21.62 -10.68 14.37
N ARG A 133 21.22 -11.48 15.33
CA ARG A 133 19.85 -11.86 15.62
C ARG A 133 19.07 -10.65 16.12
N LEU A 134 18.22 -10.08 15.27
CA LEU A 134 17.29 -9.05 15.65
C LEU A 134 16.21 -9.62 16.60
N GLU A 135 16.03 -9.01 17.74
CA GLU A 135 14.86 -9.28 18.57
C GLU A 135 13.61 -8.84 17.82
N ALA A 136 12.77 -9.81 17.51
CA ALA A 136 11.57 -9.60 16.72
C ALA A 136 10.60 -8.67 17.46
N SER A 137 10.24 -7.55 16.86
CA SER A 137 9.00 -6.86 17.20
C SER A 137 7.80 -7.80 16.93
N ALA A 138 6.67 -7.56 17.54
CA ALA A 138 5.49 -8.45 17.47
C ALA A 138 5.00 -8.77 16.04
N LEU A 139 5.48 -8.08 15.01
CA LEU A 139 5.18 -8.29 13.59
C LEU A 139 6.37 -8.85 12.79
N GLY A 140 7.55 -9.04 13.41
CA GLY A 140 8.79 -9.41 12.75
C GLY A 140 9.35 -8.23 11.93
N THR A 141 10.65 -8.02 11.99
CA THR A 141 11.32 -7.07 11.09
C THR A 141 11.22 -7.62 9.67
N ARG A 142 10.56 -6.92 8.77
CA ARG A 142 10.51 -7.28 7.37
C ARG A 142 11.86 -6.93 6.75
N ILE A 143 12.65 -7.96 6.42
CA ILE A 143 13.91 -7.78 5.71
C ILE A 143 13.65 -8.12 4.26
N TRP A 144 13.72 -7.12 3.38
CA TRP A 144 13.69 -7.33 1.93
C TRP A 144 15.13 -7.41 1.41
N ASP A 145 15.39 -8.36 0.54
CA ASP A 145 16.62 -8.42 -0.24
C ASP A 145 16.56 -7.53 -1.50
N LYS A 146 15.36 -7.09 -1.85
CA LYS A 146 15.04 -6.14 -2.92
C LYS A 146 14.10 -5.05 -2.42
N ASP A 147 14.02 -3.97 -3.17
CA ASP A 147 13.10 -2.88 -2.86
C ASP A 147 11.65 -3.36 -2.96
N PRO A 148 10.75 -2.87 -2.09
CA PRO A 148 9.33 -3.11 -2.24
C PRO A 148 8.84 -2.67 -3.62
N ALA A 149 7.92 -3.42 -4.20
CA ALA A 149 7.34 -3.09 -5.49
C ALA A 149 6.64 -1.72 -5.45
N THR A 150 6.73 -0.97 -6.54
CA THR A 150 5.96 0.27 -6.68
C THR A 150 4.47 -0.04 -6.89
N VAL A 151 3.62 0.98 -6.70
CA VAL A 151 2.18 0.85 -6.92
C VAL A 151 1.89 0.40 -8.35
N GLU A 152 2.58 0.95 -9.35
CA GLU A 152 2.39 0.57 -10.76
C GLU A 152 2.82 -0.87 -11.05
N GLN A 153 3.93 -1.30 -10.46
CA GLN A 153 4.39 -2.69 -10.59
C GLN A 153 3.37 -3.66 -10.02
N PHE A 154 2.81 -3.30 -8.85
CA PHE A 154 1.78 -4.09 -8.19
C PHE A 154 0.46 -4.08 -8.97
N ASP A 155 0.02 -2.93 -9.49
CA ASP A 155 -1.20 -2.83 -10.30
C ASP A 155 -1.07 -3.62 -11.60
N ALA A 156 0.09 -3.61 -12.25
CA ALA A 156 0.37 -4.45 -13.40
C ALA A 156 0.32 -5.96 -13.07
N LEU A 157 0.70 -6.38 -11.87
CA LEU A 157 0.50 -7.76 -11.39
C LEU A 157 -0.99 -8.08 -11.24
N MET A 158 -1.79 -7.16 -10.68
CA MET A 158 -3.22 -7.37 -10.50
C MET A 158 -3.98 -7.49 -11.83
N VAL A 159 -3.57 -6.75 -12.86
CA VAL A 159 -4.10 -6.91 -14.23
C VAL A 159 -3.81 -8.30 -14.77
N HIS A 160 -2.59 -8.82 -14.62
CA HIS A 160 -2.24 -10.18 -15.04
C HIS A 160 -3.05 -11.24 -14.28
N TRP A 161 -3.32 -11.03 -12.97
CA TRP A 161 -4.19 -11.92 -12.21
C TRP A 161 -5.60 -11.95 -12.78
N GLU A 162 -6.18 -10.78 -13.08
CA GLU A 162 -7.52 -10.70 -13.68
C GLU A 162 -7.58 -11.45 -15.01
N GLU A 163 -6.63 -11.17 -15.92
CA GLU A 163 -6.54 -11.83 -17.22
C GLU A 163 -6.46 -13.36 -17.09
N ALA A 164 -5.58 -13.86 -16.19
CA ALA A 164 -5.42 -15.30 -15.97
C ALA A 164 -6.67 -15.96 -15.38
N LEU A 165 -7.32 -15.30 -14.42
CA LEU A 165 -8.55 -15.80 -13.80
C LEU A 165 -9.74 -15.81 -14.77
N VAL A 166 -9.83 -14.81 -15.66
CA VAL A 166 -10.83 -14.77 -16.74
C VAL A 166 -10.55 -15.86 -17.76
N ALA A 167 -9.29 -15.99 -18.22
CA ALA A 167 -8.90 -17.02 -19.19
C ALA A 167 -9.12 -18.43 -18.70
N SER A 168 -8.91 -18.70 -17.40
CA SER A 168 -9.19 -20.00 -16.77
C SER A 168 -10.67 -20.26 -16.52
N GLY A 169 -11.55 -19.29 -16.71
CA GLY A 169 -12.98 -19.38 -16.40
C GLY A 169 -13.31 -19.33 -14.88
N PHE A 170 -12.32 -19.05 -14.03
CA PHE A 170 -12.54 -18.95 -12.58
C PHE A 170 -13.38 -17.73 -12.19
N ILE A 171 -13.23 -16.61 -12.90
CA ILE A 171 -14.09 -15.45 -12.80
C ILE A 171 -14.68 -15.09 -14.17
N LYS A 172 -15.84 -14.44 -14.16
CA LYS A 172 -16.47 -13.94 -15.40
C LYS A 172 -15.93 -12.55 -15.74
N ALA A 173 -15.63 -12.33 -17.02
CA ALA A 173 -15.31 -11.00 -17.51
C ALA A 173 -16.43 -10.01 -17.17
N GLY A 174 -16.07 -8.84 -16.66
CA GLY A 174 -17.01 -7.78 -16.27
C GLY A 174 -17.77 -8.01 -14.96
N ASN A 175 -17.64 -9.19 -14.30
CA ASN A 175 -18.21 -9.42 -12.98
C ASN A 175 -17.30 -10.31 -12.12
N PRO A 176 -16.15 -9.80 -11.66
CA PRO A 176 -15.18 -10.54 -10.85
C PRO A 176 -15.65 -10.78 -9.41
N GLY A 177 -16.77 -10.18 -8.99
CA GLY A 177 -17.21 -10.17 -7.60
C GLY A 177 -16.18 -9.53 -6.68
N HIS A 178 -15.96 -10.14 -5.51
CA HIS A 178 -14.94 -9.67 -4.55
C HIS A 178 -13.58 -10.39 -4.69
N THR A 179 -13.40 -11.23 -5.71
CA THR A 179 -12.18 -12.07 -5.85
C THR A 179 -10.94 -11.21 -6.00
N LEU A 180 -10.93 -10.28 -6.95
CA LEU A 180 -9.78 -9.40 -7.21
C LEU A 180 -9.48 -8.50 -6.01
N THR A 181 -10.51 -7.94 -5.36
CA THR A 181 -10.34 -7.12 -4.15
C THR A 181 -9.71 -7.93 -3.00
N ARG A 182 -10.10 -9.21 -2.84
CA ARG A 182 -9.54 -10.09 -1.81
C ARG A 182 -8.09 -10.49 -2.12
N LEU A 183 -7.77 -10.75 -3.40
CA LEU A 183 -6.40 -11.03 -3.84
C LEU A 183 -5.52 -9.80 -3.63
N ARG A 184 -5.98 -8.62 -4.05
CA ARG A 184 -5.26 -7.35 -3.82
C ARG A 184 -4.94 -7.18 -2.32
N ARG A 185 -5.94 -7.30 -1.45
CA ARG A 185 -5.74 -7.21 0.00
C ARG A 185 -4.73 -8.24 0.52
N MET A 186 -4.78 -9.46 0.02
CA MET A 186 -3.86 -10.54 0.43
C MET A 186 -2.41 -10.16 0.13
N PHE A 187 -2.12 -9.72 -1.07
CA PHE A 187 -0.78 -9.31 -1.48
C PHE A 187 -0.31 -8.03 -0.79
N MET A 188 -1.18 -7.02 -0.68
CA MET A 188 -0.82 -5.75 -0.03
C MET A 188 -0.44 -5.92 1.45
N ARG A 189 -1.05 -6.88 2.16
CA ARG A 189 -0.63 -7.19 3.54
C ARG A 189 0.80 -7.74 3.64
N HIS A 190 1.29 -8.36 2.57
CA HIS A 190 2.62 -8.94 2.51
C HIS A 190 3.66 -7.96 1.94
N GLN A 191 3.22 -6.87 1.30
CA GLN A 191 4.11 -5.86 0.70
C GLN A 191 5.20 -6.53 -0.15
N LEU A 192 4.80 -7.05 -1.30
CA LEU A 192 5.69 -7.79 -2.20
C LEU A 192 6.87 -6.92 -2.66
N ASP A 193 8.05 -7.51 -2.78
CA ASP A 193 9.18 -6.88 -3.42
C ASP A 193 9.12 -6.98 -4.97
N GLU A 194 10.02 -6.26 -5.63
CA GLU A 194 10.08 -6.22 -7.10
C GLU A 194 10.31 -7.61 -7.73
N THR A 195 11.13 -8.47 -7.07
CA THR A 195 11.44 -9.81 -7.55
C THR A 195 10.22 -10.73 -7.41
N GLU A 196 9.53 -10.67 -6.28
CA GLU A 196 8.31 -11.45 -6.03
C GLU A 196 7.22 -11.12 -7.03
N VAL A 197 7.03 -9.81 -7.34
CA VAL A 197 6.11 -9.37 -8.40
C VAL A 197 6.49 -9.96 -9.75
N GLN A 198 7.78 -9.93 -10.14
CA GLN A 198 8.25 -10.50 -11.40
C GLN A 198 8.06 -12.02 -11.48
N ILE A 199 8.33 -12.75 -10.40
CA ILE A 199 8.11 -14.19 -10.31
C ILE A 199 6.64 -14.52 -10.54
N MET A 200 5.73 -13.81 -9.85
CA MET A 200 4.30 -14.02 -10.00
C MET A 200 3.80 -13.72 -11.41
N ARG A 201 4.24 -12.60 -12.00
CA ARG A 201 3.90 -12.24 -13.39
C ARG A 201 4.40 -13.28 -14.38
N GLY A 202 5.62 -13.78 -14.18
CA GLY A 202 6.18 -14.86 -14.99
C GLY A 202 5.34 -16.15 -14.93
N ALA A 203 4.98 -16.58 -13.72
CA ALA A 203 4.14 -17.76 -13.51
C ALA A 203 2.76 -17.63 -14.18
N LEU A 204 2.08 -16.50 -13.99
CA LEU A 204 0.76 -16.24 -14.59
C LEU A 204 0.80 -16.28 -16.12
N LYS A 205 1.86 -15.74 -16.75
CA LYS A 205 2.06 -15.81 -18.19
C LYS A 205 2.14 -17.26 -18.69
N HIS A 206 2.82 -18.15 -17.96
CA HIS A 206 2.93 -19.55 -18.32
C HIS A 206 1.61 -20.30 -18.12
N PHE A 207 0.85 -20.00 -17.07
CA PHE A 207 -0.47 -20.60 -16.85
C PHE A 207 -1.46 -20.23 -17.96
N ALA A 208 -1.47 -18.99 -18.42
CA ALA A 208 -2.34 -18.53 -19.51
C ALA A 208 -2.06 -19.29 -20.82
N VAL A 209 -0.79 -19.55 -21.16
CA VAL A 209 -0.39 -20.32 -22.35
C VAL A 209 -0.85 -21.78 -22.26
N GLY A 210 -0.74 -22.40 -21.09
CA GLY A 210 -1.17 -23.79 -20.88
C GLY A 210 -2.68 -24.02 -21.05
N VAL A 211 -3.50 -23.03 -20.66
CA VAL A 211 -4.97 -23.09 -20.81
C VAL A 211 -5.38 -23.00 -22.29
N THR A 212 -4.71 -22.18 -23.07
CA THR A 212 -5.01 -22.01 -24.52
C THR A 212 -4.69 -23.28 -25.29
N GLN A 213 -3.59 -23.98 -25.00
CA GLN A 213 -3.23 -25.25 -25.67
C GLN A 213 -4.19 -26.39 -25.35
N GLN A 214 -4.72 -26.48 -24.13
CA GLN A 214 -5.70 -27.50 -23.76
C GLN A 214 -7.09 -27.29 -24.39
N SER A 215 -7.46 -26.06 -24.73
CA SER A 215 -8.71 -25.77 -25.43
C SER A 215 -8.65 -26.17 -26.93
N ASP A 216 -7.49 -26.01 -27.57
CA ASP A 216 -7.30 -26.39 -28.98
C ASP A 216 -7.26 -27.92 -29.16
N ASP A 217 -6.66 -28.66 -28.22
CA ASP A 217 -6.65 -30.14 -28.25
C ASP A 217 -8.04 -30.77 -28.03
N ARG A 218 -8.94 -30.10 -27.28
CA ARG A 218 -10.32 -30.56 -27.08
C ARG A 218 -11.26 -30.22 -28.22
N SER A 219 -10.90 -29.29 -29.09
CA SER A 219 -11.70 -28.93 -30.28
C SER A 219 -11.37 -29.78 -31.51
N ASN A 220 -10.28 -30.56 -31.45
CA ASN A 220 -9.80 -31.41 -32.55
C ASN A 220 -10.02 -32.91 -32.33
N ASN A 221 -10.79 -33.30 -31.32
CA ASN A 221 -11.17 -34.67 -31.00
C ASN A 221 -12.70 -34.77 -30.88
#